data_3b00b6e59af746f0009e2b30707a3e15
#
_entry.id   3b00b6e59af746f0009e2b30707a3e15
#
_cell.length_a   1.000
_cell.length_b   1.000
_cell.length_c   1.000
_cell.angle_alpha   90.00
_cell.angle_beta   90.00
_cell.angle_gamma   90.00
#
_symmetry.space_group_name_H-M   'P 1'
#
loop_
_entity.id
_entity.type
_entity.pdbx_description
1 polymer ?
#
loop_
_entity_poly.entity_id
_entity_poly.type
_entity_poly.pdbx_seq_one_letter_code
_entity_poly.pdbx_strand_id
1 'polypeptide(L)'
;GNSFFGGNIQNAAIAENNSNTLAISNYNRLKISNDGGLTFTEVSQSLPNQFITDIAFDPKDDDTIIVTYGTYGNNSQKVYMSSNQGSSWQNITHNLGNMPIRSVVIDHTDDSTIYLGAEIGVYKKSMSENTWELYNENLPNTTVMELEVVYGSNTLRGTTWGRGVWEYSLTGRENFPSILTTRISNQPTDTQPKEGIDQFVTSMIEYDGDLNSVYVEWI
;
A
#
# COMPACT_ATOMS: atom_id res chain seq x y z
N GLY A 1 -14.70 17.38 -18.93
CA GLY A 1 -13.71 16.78 -18.04
C GLY A 1 -12.33 16.87 -18.66
N ASN A 2 -11.33 17.23 -17.88
CA ASN A 2 -9.94 17.27 -18.36
C ASN A 2 -9.44 15.82 -18.52
N SER A 3 -8.94 15.49 -19.70
CA SER A 3 -8.27 14.21 -19.92
C SER A 3 -6.80 14.34 -19.53
N PHE A 4 -6.40 13.69 -18.43
CA PHE A 4 -5.02 13.78 -17.91
C PHE A 4 -3.97 13.11 -18.82
N PHE A 5 -4.36 12.10 -19.60
CA PHE A 5 -3.48 11.35 -20.48
C PHE A 5 -3.97 11.25 -21.94
N GLY A 6 -5.18 11.74 -22.23
CA GLY A 6 -5.87 11.41 -23.49
C GLY A 6 -6.41 9.98 -23.54
N GLY A 7 -6.49 9.28 -22.39
CA GLY A 7 -6.95 7.90 -22.23
C GLY A 7 -7.28 7.58 -20.77
N ASN A 8 -7.48 6.29 -20.48
CA ASN A 8 -7.88 5.81 -19.16
C ASN A 8 -6.73 5.91 -18.15
N ILE A 9 -7.05 6.29 -16.92
CA ILE A 9 -6.19 6.09 -15.75
C ILE A 9 -6.32 4.62 -15.35
N GLN A 10 -5.18 3.97 -15.07
CA GLN A 10 -5.12 2.56 -14.64
C GLN A 10 -4.79 2.43 -13.15
N ASN A 11 -3.86 3.26 -12.67
CA ASN A 11 -3.49 3.27 -11.26
C ASN A 11 -3.53 4.70 -10.73
N ALA A 12 -3.87 4.83 -9.45
CA ALA A 12 -3.82 6.07 -8.71
C ALA A 12 -3.36 5.79 -7.28
N ALA A 13 -2.48 6.63 -6.76
CA ALA A 13 -2.02 6.58 -5.37
C ALA A 13 -2.06 8.00 -4.78
N ILE A 14 -2.36 8.08 -3.49
CA ILE A 14 -2.36 9.32 -2.71
C ILE A 14 -1.37 9.13 -1.57
N ALA A 15 -0.52 10.13 -1.33
CA ALA A 15 0.40 10.10 -0.19
C ALA A 15 -0.38 10.24 1.13
N GLU A 16 -0.17 9.31 2.06
CA GLU A 16 -0.90 9.28 3.33
C GLU A 16 -0.61 10.50 4.21
N ASN A 17 0.64 10.98 4.19
CA ASN A 17 1.07 12.14 4.97
C ASN A 17 0.74 13.49 4.31
N ASN A 18 0.33 13.52 3.03
CA ASN A 18 0.01 14.73 2.29
C ASN A 18 -1.02 14.48 1.19
N SER A 19 -2.29 14.71 1.46
CA SER A 19 -3.39 14.49 0.52
C SER A 19 -3.35 15.37 -0.75
N ASN A 20 -2.48 16.39 -0.81
CA ASN A 20 -2.26 17.17 -2.03
C ASN A 20 -1.30 16.47 -3.01
N THR A 21 -0.49 15.51 -2.51
CA THR A 21 0.43 14.73 -3.33
C THR A 21 -0.23 13.45 -3.78
N LEU A 22 -0.41 13.31 -5.08
CA LEU A 22 -1.01 12.12 -5.69
C LEU A 22 -0.34 11.78 -7.02
N ALA A 23 -0.32 10.49 -7.34
CA ALA A 23 0.22 9.97 -8.59
C ALA A 23 -0.88 9.24 -9.37
N ILE A 24 -0.84 9.39 -10.69
CA ILE A 24 -1.71 8.64 -11.61
C ILE A 24 -0.87 8.04 -12.73
N SER A 25 -1.24 6.84 -13.16
CA SER A 25 -0.62 6.24 -14.34
C SER A 25 -1.65 5.76 -15.36
N ASN A 26 -1.18 5.68 -16.58
CA ASN A 26 -1.78 4.84 -17.61
C ASN A 26 -0.80 3.70 -17.96
N TYR A 27 -0.86 3.15 -19.18
CA TYR A 27 -0.04 2.00 -19.58
C TYR A 27 1.46 2.14 -19.18
N ASN A 28 2.12 3.23 -19.57
CA ASN A 28 3.56 3.43 -19.42
C ASN A 28 3.96 4.85 -18.98
N ARG A 29 2.98 5.69 -18.71
CA ARG A 29 3.22 7.08 -18.29
C ARG A 29 2.76 7.28 -16.86
N LEU A 30 3.55 8.04 -16.13
CA LEU A 30 3.30 8.42 -14.74
C LEU A 30 3.27 9.94 -14.61
N LYS A 31 2.30 10.45 -13.89
CA LYS A 31 2.17 11.86 -13.56
C LYS A 31 1.93 12.04 -12.07
N ILE A 32 2.49 13.11 -11.51
CA ILE A 32 2.33 13.49 -10.11
C ILE A 32 1.67 14.88 -10.05
N SER A 33 0.80 15.04 -9.08
CA SER A 33 0.21 16.29 -8.63
C SER A 33 0.67 16.60 -7.22
N ASN A 34 0.88 17.90 -6.91
CA ASN A 34 1.18 18.41 -5.58
C ASN A 34 0.15 19.49 -5.14
N ASP A 35 -0.98 19.55 -5.82
CA ASP A 35 -2.03 20.55 -5.61
C ASP A 35 -3.44 19.93 -5.52
N GLY A 36 -3.53 18.69 -5.03
CA GLY A 36 -4.79 17.98 -4.88
C GLY A 36 -5.42 17.55 -6.21
N GLY A 37 -4.61 17.37 -7.26
CA GLY A 37 -5.08 16.90 -8.56
C GLY A 37 -5.53 18.03 -9.51
N LEU A 38 -5.27 19.29 -9.19
CA LEU A 38 -5.60 20.41 -10.07
C LEU A 38 -4.66 20.45 -11.29
N THR A 39 -3.36 20.23 -11.07
CA THR A 39 -2.37 20.10 -12.13
C THR A 39 -1.52 18.82 -11.97
N PHE A 40 -0.98 18.33 -13.09
CA PHE A 40 -0.17 17.11 -13.13
C PHE A 40 1.09 17.32 -13.96
N THR A 41 2.22 16.93 -13.39
CA THR A 41 3.53 16.91 -14.06
C THR A 41 3.90 15.48 -14.45
N GLU A 42 4.33 15.28 -15.69
CA GLU A 42 4.81 13.96 -16.13
C GLU A 42 6.23 13.71 -15.63
N VAL A 43 6.44 12.52 -15.02
CA VAL A 43 7.71 12.14 -14.37
C VAL A 43 8.24 10.79 -14.89
N SER A 44 7.69 10.27 -15.98
CA SER A 44 8.02 8.95 -16.53
C SER A 44 9.13 8.95 -17.59
N GLN A 45 9.77 10.08 -17.89
CA GLN A 45 10.71 10.21 -19.03
C GLN A 45 11.93 9.29 -18.93
N SER A 46 12.40 8.96 -17.72
CA SER A 46 13.53 8.05 -17.49
C SER A 46 13.10 6.65 -17.06
N LEU A 47 11.80 6.40 -16.98
CA LEU A 47 11.24 5.09 -16.66
C LEU A 47 11.15 4.19 -17.92
N PRO A 48 11.14 2.87 -17.76
CA PRO A 48 10.94 1.93 -18.87
C PRO A 48 9.59 2.14 -19.57
N ASN A 49 9.57 2.03 -20.88
CA ASN A 49 8.33 2.03 -21.66
C ASN A 49 7.62 0.67 -21.54
N GLN A 50 7.09 0.36 -20.35
CA GLN A 50 6.44 -0.90 -20.01
C GLN A 50 5.15 -0.64 -19.26
N PHE A 51 4.34 -1.69 -19.08
CA PHE A 51 3.09 -1.63 -18.35
C PHE A 51 3.32 -1.42 -16.84
N ILE A 52 2.94 -0.25 -16.34
CA ILE A 52 2.92 0.09 -14.91
C ILE A 52 1.77 -0.67 -14.25
N THR A 53 2.08 -1.49 -13.27
CA THR A 53 1.10 -2.31 -12.57
C THR A 53 0.61 -1.67 -11.28
N ASP A 54 1.50 -0.96 -10.59
CA ASP A 54 1.13 -0.34 -9.32
C ASP A 54 2.05 0.82 -8.95
N ILE A 55 1.60 1.65 -8.02
CA ILE A 55 2.28 2.85 -7.50
C ILE A 55 2.04 2.93 -6.00
N ALA A 56 3.10 3.08 -5.21
CA ALA A 56 2.99 3.35 -3.78
C ALA A 56 3.85 4.54 -3.36
N PHE A 57 3.31 5.42 -2.53
CA PHE A 57 4.08 6.40 -1.77
C PHE A 57 4.56 5.78 -0.46
N ASP A 58 5.69 6.26 0.05
CA ASP A 58 6.06 6.00 1.44
C ASP A 58 5.07 6.72 2.37
N PRO A 59 4.42 6.03 3.31
CA PRO A 59 3.44 6.64 4.20
C PRO A 59 3.99 7.79 5.06
N LYS A 60 5.31 7.84 5.29
CA LYS A 60 5.97 8.90 6.07
C LYS A 60 6.59 10.02 5.23
N ASP A 61 6.81 9.78 3.92
CA ASP A 61 7.58 10.66 3.04
C ASP A 61 6.97 10.70 1.64
N ASP A 62 6.24 11.77 1.32
CA ASP A 62 5.60 11.95 0.01
C ASP A 62 6.58 12.28 -1.13
N ASP A 63 7.86 12.47 -0.84
CA ASP A 63 8.92 12.53 -1.85
C ASP A 63 9.33 11.13 -2.35
N THR A 64 9.10 10.10 -1.53
CA THR A 64 9.45 8.72 -1.86
C THR A 64 8.27 7.97 -2.49
N ILE A 65 8.48 7.48 -3.72
CA ILE A 65 7.49 6.76 -4.51
C ILE A 65 8.11 5.54 -5.18
N ILE A 66 7.38 4.43 -5.22
CA ILE A 66 7.76 3.20 -5.91
C ILE A 66 6.77 2.90 -7.03
N VAL A 67 7.31 2.41 -8.15
CA VAL A 67 6.55 2.00 -9.34
C VAL A 67 6.95 0.59 -9.74
N THR A 68 5.96 -0.24 -10.08
CA THR A 68 6.17 -1.64 -10.48
C THR A 68 5.73 -1.91 -11.92
N TYR A 69 6.31 -2.97 -12.51
CA TYR A 69 6.08 -3.37 -13.90
C TYR A 69 5.67 -4.83 -14.03
N GLY A 70 4.60 -5.07 -14.81
CA GLY A 70 3.93 -6.36 -14.92
C GLY A 70 4.23 -7.16 -16.18
N THR A 71 5.25 -6.82 -16.96
CA THR A 71 5.59 -7.53 -18.19
C THR A 71 6.66 -8.60 -17.97
N TYR A 72 6.58 -9.69 -18.71
CA TYR A 72 7.72 -10.61 -18.86
C TYR A 72 8.82 -9.99 -19.73
N GLY A 73 10.02 -10.51 -19.66
CA GLY A 73 11.19 -9.90 -20.27
C GLY A 73 11.76 -8.75 -19.44
N ASN A 74 12.85 -8.15 -19.87
CA ASN A 74 13.51 -7.05 -19.16
C ASN A 74 13.75 -7.36 -17.66
N ASN A 75 14.48 -8.46 -17.39
CA ASN A 75 14.70 -9.03 -16.05
C ASN A 75 15.15 -8.03 -14.99
N SER A 76 15.83 -6.97 -15.41
CA SER A 76 16.37 -5.93 -14.53
C SER A 76 15.50 -4.65 -14.44
N GLN A 77 14.25 -4.69 -14.92
CA GLN A 77 13.40 -3.50 -15.03
C GLN A 77 11.99 -3.76 -14.48
N LYS A 78 11.90 -4.13 -13.20
CA LYS A 78 10.64 -4.50 -12.55
C LYS A 78 10.18 -3.53 -11.48
N VAL A 79 11.10 -2.89 -10.76
CA VAL A 79 10.79 -2.00 -9.65
C VAL A 79 11.70 -0.78 -9.70
N TYR A 80 11.12 0.40 -9.64
CA TYR A 80 11.83 1.67 -9.60
C TYR A 80 11.37 2.50 -8.40
N MET A 81 12.31 3.18 -7.76
CA MET A 81 12.07 4.07 -6.64
C MET A 81 12.59 5.46 -6.95
N SER A 82 11.84 6.46 -6.57
CA SER A 82 12.27 7.86 -6.50
C SER A 82 12.21 8.33 -5.06
N SER A 83 13.13 9.19 -4.65
CA SER A 83 13.13 9.91 -3.38
C SER A 83 12.99 11.44 -3.58
N ASN A 84 12.43 11.85 -4.71
CA ASN A 84 12.26 13.25 -5.09
C ASN A 84 11.09 13.45 -6.06
N GLN A 85 9.96 12.80 -5.74
CA GLN A 85 8.69 12.88 -6.48
C GLN A 85 8.87 12.65 -7.99
N GLY A 86 9.66 11.64 -8.37
CA GLY A 86 9.85 11.26 -9.76
C GLY A 86 10.81 12.14 -10.56
N SER A 87 11.49 13.11 -9.93
CA SER A 87 12.52 13.91 -10.61
C SER A 87 13.71 13.05 -11.07
N SER A 88 14.01 11.98 -10.35
CA SER A 88 14.95 10.94 -10.74
C SER A 88 14.50 9.57 -10.22
N TRP A 89 14.93 8.50 -10.88
CA TRP A 89 14.53 7.13 -10.58
C TRP A 89 15.73 6.22 -10.41
N GLN A 90 15.71 5.42 -9.36
CA GLN A 90 16.65 4.34 -9.10
C GLN A 90 16.00 3.00 -9.42
N ASN A 91 16.67 2.15 -10.19
CA ASN A 91 16.24 0.78 -10.40
C ASN A 91 16.58 -0.07 -9.18
N ILE A 92 15.57 -0.62 -8.52
CA ILE A 92 15.70 -1.47 -7.32
C ILE A 92 15.20 -2.91 -7.58
N THR A 93 15.20 -3.35 -8.84
CA THR A 93 14.80 -4.71 -9.23
C THR A 93 15.68 -5.79 -8.65
N HIS A 94 16.99 -5.53 -8.57
CA HIS A 94 17.99 -6.45 -8.00
C HIS A 94 17.82 -7.91 -8.47
N ASN A 95 17.57 -8.85 -7.56
CA ASN A 95 17.51 -10.29 -7.78
C ASN A 95 16.11 -10.85 -8.12
N LEU A 96 15.10 -10.01 -8.40
CA LEU A 96 13.72 -10.49 -8.68
C LEU A 96 13.58 -11.34 -9.95
N GLY A 97 14.53 -11.23 -10.89
CA GLY A 97 14.46 -12.00 -12.14
C GLY A 97 13.41 -11.48 -13.12
N ASN A 98 12.81 -12.39 -13.88
CA ASN A 98 11.93 -12.07 -15.01
C ASN A 98 10.45 -12.33 -14.70
N MET A 99 10.00 -12.07 -13.49
CA MET A 99 8.58 -12.24 -13.18
C MET A 99 7.84 -10.90 -13.19
N PRO A 100 6.57 -10.87 -13.59
CA PRO A 100 5.70 -9.72 -13.40
C PRO A 100 5.53 -9.40 -11.91
N ILE A 101 5.62 -8.11 -11.58
CA ILE A 101 5.21 -7.58 -10.29
C ILE A 101 3.83 -6.96 -10.47
N ARG A 102 2.90 -7.22 -9.55
CA ARG A 102 1.50 -6.83 -9.66
C ARG A 102 1.14 -5.69 -8.73
N SER A 103 1.65 -5.73 -7.50
CA SER A 103 1.35 -4.73 -6.48
C SER A 103 2.58 -4.41 -5.64
N VAL A 104 2.55 -3.26 -4.98
CA VAL A 104 3.58 -2.81 -4.04
C VAL A 104 2.94 -2.07 -2.87
N VAL A 105 3.40 -2.35 -1.66
CA VAL A 105 3.09 -1.56 -0.47
C VAL A 105 4.35 -1.30 0.32
N ILE A 106 4.39 -0.17 1.02
CA ILE A 106 5.48 0.21 1.91
C ILE A 106 4.94 0.22 3.33
N ASP A 107 5.56 -0.58 4.17
CA ASP A 107 5.26 -0.61 5.58
C ASP A 107 6.23 0.29 6.34
N HIS A 108 5.70 1.29 7.02
CA HIS A 108 6.48 2.31 7.71
C HIS A 108 6.70 2.03 9.21
N THR A 109 6.18 0.93 9.74
CA THR A 109 6.22 0.68 11.19
C THR A 109 7.56 0.19 11.69
N ASP A 110 8.39 -0.33 10.81
CA ASP A 110 9.79 -0.69 11.06
C ASP A 110 10.73 0.09 10.12
N ASP A 111 11.79 -0.52 9.62
CA ASP A 111 12.78 0.09 8.71
C ASP A 111 12.24 0.36 7.28
N SER A 112 10.96 0.70 7.14
CA SER A 112 10.30 0.92 5.85
C SER A 112 10.46 -0.28 4.93
N THR A 113 9.88 -1.41 5.33
CA THR A 113 9.88 -2.63 4.54
C THR A 113 8.96 -2.49 3.33
N ILE A 114 9.49 -2.82 2.16
CA ILE A 114 8.72 -2.88 0.91
C ILE A 114 8.25 -4.31 0.70
N TYR A 115 6.96 -4.50 0.43
CA TYR A 115 6.38 -5.77 0.01
C TYR A 115 5.90 -5.68 -1.44
N LEU A 116 6.17 -6.72 -2.21
CA LEU A 116 5.75 -6.85 -3.61
C LEU A 116 4.86 -8.08 -3.77
N GLY A 117 3.70 -7.88 -4.38
CA GLY A 117 2.89 -8.96 -4.93
C GLY A 117 3.42 -9.35 -6.31
N ALA A 118 3.83 -10.61 -6.46
CA ALA A 118 4.46 -11.11 -7.69
C ALA A 118 3.71 -12.33 -8.26
N GLU A 119 4.17 -12.82 -9.40
CA GLU A 119 3.61 -14.00 -10.08
C GLU A 119 3.64 -15.26 -9.21
N ILE A 120 4.60 -15.39 -8.32
CA ILE A 120 4.78 -16.57 -7.45
C ILE A 120 4.85 -16.19 -5.97
N GLY A 121 3.98 -15.28 -5.54
CA GLY A 121 3.83 -14.93 -4.12
C GLY A 121 4.29 -13.54 -3.75
N VAL A 122 4.73 -13.38 -2.53
CA VAL A 122 5.13 -12.10 -1.95
C VAL A 122 6.65 -12.05 -1.78
N TYR A 123 7.25 -10.92 -2.13
CA TYR A 123 8.65 -10.62 -1.85
C TYR A 123 8.73 -9.42 -0.91
N LYS A 124 9.75 -9.38 -0.07
CA LYS A 124 10.03 -8.25 0.82
C LYS A 124 11.49 -7.84 0.77
N LYS A 125 11.75 -6.59 1.11
CA LYS A 125 13.08 -6.08 1.49
C LYS A 125 12.94 -4.79 2.32
N SER A 126 13.91 -4.50 3.18
CA SER A 126 14.08 -3.16 3.74
C SER A 126 14.50 -2.17 2.64
N MET A 127 14.14 -0.88 2.77
CA MET A 127 14.60 0.16 1.83
C MET A 127 16.12 0.24 1.72
N SER A 128 16.84 -0.03 2.81
CA SER A 128 18.31 0.01 2.86
C SER A 128 19.01 -1.19 2.22
N GLU A 129 18.28 -2.28 1.99
CA GLU A 129 18.85 -3.51 1.44
C GLU A 129 18.83 -3.53 -0.09
N ASN A 130 19.65 -4.43 -0.67
CA ASN A 130 19.73 -4.63 -2.11
C ASN A 130 19.29 -6.03 -2.56
N THR A 131 18.62 -6.78 -1.67
CA THR A 131 18.18 -8.13 -1.97
C THR A 131 16.73 -8.31 -1.56
N TRP A 132 15.92 -8.81 -2.50
CA TRP A 132 14.55 -9.22 -2.23
C TRP A 132 14.54 -10.64 -1.68
N GLU A 133 13.79 -10.86 -0.62
CA GLU A 133 13.55 -12.15 0.00
C GLU A 133 12.13 -12.62 -0.31
N LEU A 134 11.97 -13.92 -0.55
CA LEU A 134 10.66 -14.53 -0.70
C LEU A 134 9.96 -14.58 0.67
N TYR A 135 8.73 -14.08 0.74
CA TYR A 135 7.92 -14.00 1.95
C TYR A 135 6.60 -14.73 1.77
N ASN A 136 6.68 -16.07 1.65
CA ASN A 136 5.57 -16.96 1.25
C ASN A 136 5.17 -17.96 2.33
N GLU A 137 5.37 -17.68 3.60
CA GLU A 137 4.99 -18.62 4.65
C GLU A 137 3.51 -19.01 4.52
N ASN A 138 3.27 -20.32 4.27
CA ASN A 138 1.96 -20.92 4.05
C ASN A 138 1.16 -20.39 2.83
N LEU A 139 1.68 -19.45 2.04
CA LEU A 139 1.05 -19.04 0.80
C LEU A 139 1.35 -20.05 -0.32
N PRO A 140 0.35 -20.59 -1.01
CA PRO A 140 0.61 -21.43 -2.18
C PRO A 140 1.25 -20.61 -3.30
N ASN A 141 1.96 -21.28 -4.19
CA ASN A 141 2.49 -20.65 -5.40
C ASN A 141 1.33 -20.13 -6.27
N THR A 142 1.08 -18.85 -6.18
CA THR A 142 0.00 -18.17 -6.89
C THR A 142 0.37 -16.71 -7.10
N THR A 143 -0.19 -16.11 -8.14
CA THR A 143 -0.03 -14.67 -8.37
C THR A 143 -0.73 -13.89 -7.28
N VAL A 144 -0.02 -12.98 -6.64
CA VAL A 144 -0.56 -11.99 -5.70
C VAL A 144 -0.86 -10.72 -6.48
N MET A 145 -2.15 -10.37 -6.52
CA MET A 145 -2.68 -9.30 -7.37
C MET A 145 -2.69 -7.95 -6.67
N GLU A 146 -2.90 -7.94 -5.36
CA GLU A 146 -3.00 -6.75 -4.54
C GLU A 146 -2.45 -7.04 -3.15
N LEU A 147 -1.80 -6.06 -2.54
CA LEU A 147 -1.31 -6.10 -1.17
C LEU A 147 -1.79 -4.89 -0.39
N GLU A 148 -2.05 -5.09 0.90
CA GLU A 148 -2.43 -4.05 1.84
C GLU A 148 -1.75 -4.31 3.20
N VAL A 149 -1.18 -3.29 3.81
CA VAL A 149 -0.75 -3.33 5.20
C VAL A 149 -1.92 -2.90 6.08
N VAL A 150 -2.43 -3.83 6.88
CA VAL A 150 -3.56 -3.57 7.79
C VAL A 150 -3.00 -3.30 9.18
N TYR A 151 -2.79 -2.03 9.48
CA TYR A 151 -2.14 -1.60 10.72
C TYR A 151 -2.91 -2.03 11.98
N GLY A 152 -4.23 -1.97 11.94
CA GLY A 152 -5.09 -2.33 13.10
C GLY A 152 -5.01 -3.79 13.53
N SER A 153 -4.70 -4.71 12.62
CA SER A 153 -4.50 -6.14 12.91
C SER A 153 -3.04 -6.57 12.82
N ASN A 154 -2.14 -5.66 12.50
CA ASN A 154 -0.72 -5.93 12.29
C ASN A 154 -0.48 -7.07 11.28
N THR A 155 -1.21 -7.02 10.16
CA THR A 155 -1.15 -8.04 9.11
C THR A 155 -0.84 -7.44 7.75
N LEU A 156 -0.16 -8.22 6.91
CA LEU A 156 -0.10 -8.00 5.46
C LEU A 156 -1.20 -8.84 4.83
N ARG A 157 -2.13 -8.19 4.14
CA ARG A 157 -3.21 -8.86 3.42
C ARG A 157 -2.89 -8.91 1.94
N GLY A 158 -3.05 -10.09 1.32
CA GLY A 158 -2.84 -10.28 -0.10
C GLY A 158 -4.03 -10.91 -0.80
N THR A 159 -4.49 -10.33 -1.90
CA THR A 159 -5.45 -10.98 -2.79
C THR A 159 -4.72 -11.77 -3.86
N THR A 160 -5.18 -12.98 -4.15
CA THR A 160 -4.50 -13.89 -5.06
C THR A 160 -5.36 -14.25 -6.27
N TRP A 161 -4.70 -14.61 -7.36
CA TRP A 161 -5.41 -15.12 -8.53
C TRP A 161 -5.92 -16.55 -8.28
N GLY A 162 -7.21 -16.66 -7.97
CA GLY A 162 -7.91 -17.96 -7.86
C GLY A 162 -7.68 -18.72 -6.54
N ARG A 163 -7.04 -18.12 -5.53
CA ARG A 163 -6.83 -18.75 -4.21
C ARG A 163 -7.38 -17.92 -3.04
N GLY A 164 -8.21 -16.89 -3.34
CA GLY A 164 -8.84 -16.06 -2.33
C GLY A 164 -7.91 -15.01 -1.73
N VAL A 165 -8.24 -14.59 -0.51
CA VAL A 165 -7.50 -13.58 0.27
C VAL A 165 -6.70 -14.29 1.36
N TRP A 166 -5.47 -13.86 1.53
CA TRP A 166 -4.51 -14.37 2.51
C TRP A 166 -4.04 -13.27 3.43
N GLU A 167 -3.81 -13.61 4.68
CA GLU A 167 -3.25 -12.71 5.67
C GLU A 167 -1.99 -13.31 6.29
N TYR A 168 -1.00 -12.44 6.51
CA TYR A 168 0.23 -12.75 7.21
C TYR A 168 0.33 -11.87 8.44
N SER A 169 0.65 -12.45 9.58
CA SER A 169 1.08 -11.67 10.73
C SER A 169 2.44 -11.05 10.43
N LEU A 170 2.54 -9.74 10.58
CA LEU A 170 3.80 -9.02 10.49
C LEU A 170 4.53 -9.21 11.82
N THR A 171 5.25 -10.34 11.94
CA THR A 171 5.95 -10.74 13.15
C THR A 171 7.14 -9.82 13.45
N GLY A 172 7.41 -9.58 14.73
CA GLY A 172 8.50 -8.72 15.20
C GLY A 172 8.08 -7.27 15.44
N ARG A 173 6.81 -6.93 15.19
CA ARG A 173 6.26 -5.65 15.61
C ARG A 173 5.84 -5.73 17.07
N GLU A 174 6.19 -4.69 17.82
CA GLU A 174 5.55 -4.40 19.09
C GLU A 174 4.04 -4.37 18.88
N ASN A 175 3.28 -4.90 19.82
CA ASN A 175 1.83 -5.01 19.71
C ASN A 175 1.20 -3.62 19.50
N PHE A 176 0.60 -3.39 18.34
CA PHE A 176 -0.27 -2.22 18.17
C PHE A 176 -1.57 -2.47 18.92
N PRO A 177 -2.16 -1.42 19.52
CA PRO A 177 -3.49 -1.54 20.12
C PRO A 177 -4.47 -2.07 19.07
N SER A 178 -5.10 -3.19 19.36
CA SER A 178 -6.15 -3.73 18.48
C SER A 178 -7.52 -3.59 19.12
N ILE A 179 -8.51 -3.18 18.34
CA ILE A 179 -9.89 -3.15 18.80
C ILE A 179 -10.44 -4.57 18.70
N LEU A 180 -10.45 -5.29 19.82
CA LEU A 180 -10.97 -6.67 19.86
C LEU A 180 -12.48 -6.71 19.72
N THR A 181 -13.17 -5.78 20.36
CA THR A 181 -14.63 -5.67 20.28
C THR A 181 -15.06 -4.22 20.34
N THR A 182 -16.02 -3.87 19.52
CA THR A 182 -16.74 -2.60 19.63
C THR A 182 -18.20 -2.91 19.93
N ARG A 183 -18.75 -2.27 20.94
CA ARG A 183 -20.13 -2.46 21.34
C ARG A 183 -20.81 -1.11 21.52
N ILE A 184 -21.95 -0.91 20.88
CA ILE A 184 -22.81 0.23 21.13
C ILE A 184 -23.75 -0.18 22.27
N SER A 185 -23.68 0.51 23.42
CA SER A 185 -24.60 0.32 24.53
C SER A 185 -25.80 1.23 24.41
N ASN A 186 -26.89 0.89 25.10
CA ASN A 186 -28.18 1.59 25.04
C ASN A 186 -28.88 1.53 23.67
N GLN A 187 -28.50 0.58 22.81
CA GLN A 187 -29.32 0.29 21.64
C GLN A 187 -30.53 -0.55 22.03
N PRO A 188 -31.72 -0.14 21.62
CA PRO A 188 -32.88 -1.04 21.64
C PRO A 188 -32.64 -2.21 20.69
N THR A 189 -33.30 -3.30 20.88
CA THR A 189 -33.17 -4.56 20.08
C THR A 189 -33.54 -4.41 18.60
N ASP A 190 -34.08 -3.28 18.19
CA ASP A 190 -34.23 -2.91 16.79
C ASP A 190 -33.05 -2.01 16.36
N THR A 191 -32.48 -2.28 15.27
CA THR A 191 -31.13 -1.96 14.80
C THR A 191 -30.85 -0.49 14.41
N GLN A 192 -31.69 0.48 14.76
CA GLN A 192 -31.49 1.88 14.39
C GLN A 192 -31.20 2.77 15.61
N PRO A 193 -30.17 3.65 15.58
CA PRO A 193 -29.96 4.67 16.59
C PRO A 193 -31.20 5.56 16.70
N LYS A 194 -31.67 5.81 17.93
CA LYS A 194 -32.80 6.73 18.19
C LYS A 194 -32.29 8.12 18.52
N GLU A 195 -32.81 9.10 17.85
CA GLU A 195 -32.53 10.50 18.13
C GLU A 195 -32.89 10.88 19.59
N GLY A 196 -31.97 11.58 20.27
CA GLY A 196 -32.17 12.05 21.64
C GLY A 196 -31.88 11.05 22.76
N ILE A 197 -31.29 9.89 22.45
CA ILE A 197 -30.78 8.92 23.44
C ILE A 197 -29.26 8.94 23.42
N ASP A 198 -28.65 9.17 24.59
CA ASP A 198 -27.21 9.04 24.73
C ASP A 198 -26.77 7.60 24.39
N GLN A 199 -25.88 7.46 23.42
CA GLN A 199 -25.31 6.18 23.01
C GLN A 199 -23.85 6.13 23.46
N PHE A 200 -23.47 5.01 24.05
CA PHE A 200 -22.10 4.77 24.47
C PHE A 200 -21.47 3.71 23.55
N VAL A 201 -20.34 4.04 22.95
CA VAL A 201 -19.51 3.08 22.24
C VAL A 201 -18.43 2.59 23.19
N THR A 202 -18.39 1.29 23.40
CA THR A 202 -17.37 0.65 24.23
C THR A 202 -16.53 -0.25 23.33
N SER A 203 -15.24 -0.06 23.34
CA SER A 203 -14.28 -0.91 22.61
C SER A 203 -13.29 -1.52 23.59
N MET A 204 -13.03 -2.80 23.44
CA MET A 204 -11.95 -3.46 24.15
C MET A 204 -10.69 -3.33 23.27
N ILE A 205 -9.64 -2.72 23.84
CA ILE A 205 -8.34 -2.56 23.19
C ILE A 205 -7.37 -3.47 23.93
N GLU A 206 -6.73 -4.36 23.18
CA GLU A 206 -5.63 -5.16 23.69
C GLU A 206 -4.31 -4.51 23.29
N TYR A 207 -3.50 -4.21 24.30
CA TYR A 207 -2.19 -3.62 24.12
C TYR A 207 -1.32 -3.93 25.33
N ASP A 208 -0.11 -4.40 25.14
CA ASP A 208 0.83 -4.74 26.21
C ASP A 208 1.86 -3.63 26.53
N GLY A 209 1.75 -2.47 25.88
CA GLY A 209 2.54 -1.28 26.14
C GLY A 209 1.76 -0.17 26.84
N ASP A 210 2.44 0.94 27.13
CA ASP A 210 1.83 2.12 27.74
C ASP A 210 1.02 2.91 26.71
N LEU A 211 -0.29 3.03 26.88
CA LEU A 211 -1.17 3.87 26.06
C LEU A 211 -1.07 5.32 26.53
N ASN A 212 -0.51 6.18 25.70
CA ASN A 212 -0.45 7.62 25.99
C ASN A 212 -1.78 8.34 25.74
N SER A 213 -2.58 7.88 24.76
CA SER A 213 -3.91 8.42 24.44
C SER A 213 -4.69 7.46 23.55
N VAL A 214 -6.02 7.51 23.68
CA VAL A 214 -6.97 6.85 22.78
C VAL A 214 -7.95 7.89 22.30
N TYR A 215 -8.13 8.00 20.99
CA TYR A 215 -9.10 8.92 20.38
C TYR A 215 -10.23 8.12 19.72
N VAL A 216 -11.45 8.65 19.85
CA VAL A 216 -12.62 8.15 19.13
C VAL A 216 -13.04 9.24 18.15
N GLU A 217 -12.91 8.96 16.86
CA GLU A 217 -13.48 9.81 15.82
C GLU A 217 -14.89 9.33 15.47
N TRP A 218 -15.80 10.30 15.38
CA TRP A 218 -17.15 10.09 14.88
C TRP A 218 -17.18 10.50 13.40
N ILE A 219 -17.63 9.60 12.56
CA ILE A 219 -17.88 9.87 11.14
C ILE A 219 -19.38 10.11 10.93
#